data_c7bad6b212332bb0979b8060de10187d
#
_entry.id   c7bad6b212332bb0979b8060de10187d
#
_cell.length_a   1.000
_cell.length_b   1.000
_cell.length_c   1.000
_cell.angle_alpha   90.00
_cell.angle_beta   90.00
_cell.angle_gamma   90.00
#
_symmetry.space_group_name_H-M   'P 1'
#
loop_
_entity.id
_entity.type
_entity.pdbx_description
1 polymer ?
#
loop_
_entity_poly.entity_id
_entity_poly.type
_entity_poly.pdbx_seq_one_letter_code
_entity_poly.pdbx_strand_id
1 'polypeptide(L)'
;MNGIQYERSCAKYLSSLGYKNITLTKASGDQGIDIIATKGSLKYGFQCKYYSGTVGNDAVQQAFSGIAYYKLDKAVVITNNDFSSSARKLAEEVDVLLWDHVEPMEEDSRYTLYQAMAILLFGWSIIQLYQIFYSTEPTKDYQLISYSLLFISSFLQAIPHHARIATSIALILASIHAYMYSVQ
;
A
#
# COMPACT_ATOMS: atom_id res chain seq x y z
N MET A 1 -5.70 13.59 2.18
CA MET A 1 -6.56 12.38 2.28
C MET A 1 -8.00 12.80 2.53
N ASN A 2 -9.00 12.10 1.99
CA ASN A 2 -10.41 12.25 2.33
C ASN A 2 -10.92 10.99 3.05
N GLY A 3 -12.19 11.01 3.55
CA GLY A 3 -12.74 9.88 4.33
C GLY A 3 -12.66 8.53 3.60
N ILE A 4 -13.06 8.48 2.32
CA ILE A 4 -13.02 7.24 1.51
C ILE A 4 -11.58 6.73 1.31
N GLN A 5 -10.61 7.63 1.13
CA GLN A 5 -9.20 7.26 1.05
C GLN A 5 -8.70 6.71 2.38
N TYR A 6 -9.13 7.31 3.50
CA TYR A 6 -8.79 6.85 4.83
C TYR A 6 -9.33 5.44 5.11
N GLU A 7 -10.59 5.16 4.78
CA GLU A 7 -11.18 3.81 4.89
C GLU A 7 -10.38 2.75 4.11
N ARG A 8 -10.00 3.06 2.86
CA ARG A 8 -9.17 2.16 2.03
C ARG A 8 -7.78 1.95 2.63
N SER A 9 -7.17 2.99 3.18
CA SER A 9 -5.87 2.90 3.84
C SER A 9 -5.95 2.11 5.14
N CYS A 10 -7.03 2.29 5.91
CA CYS A 10 -7.33 1.47 7.10
C CYS A 10 -7.50 -0.02 6.73
N ALA A 11 -8.20 -0.34 5.63
CA ALA A 11 -8.36 -1.73 5.19
C ALA A 11 -6.99 -2.40 4.91
N LYS A 12 -6.06 -1.69 4.26
CA LYS A 12 -4.69 -2.16 4.03
C LYS A 12 -3.91 -2.30 5.34
N TYR A 13 -4.03 -1.33 6.24
CA TYR A 13 -3.42 -1.38 7.56
C TYR A 13 -3.89 -2.58 8.36
N LEU A 14 -5.19 -2.89 8.35
CA LEU A 14 -5.74 -4.08 8.99
C LEU A 14 -5.16 -5.38 8.40
N SER A 15 -4.95 -5.43 7.09
CA SER A 15 -4.28 -6.56 6.44
C SER A 15 -2.85 -6.78 6.98
N SER A 16 -2.08 -5.70 7.16
CA SER A 16 -0.73 -5.77 7.75
C SER A 16 -0.74 -6.22 9.21
N LEU A 17 -1.82 -5.97 9.96
CA LEU A 17 -2.04 -6.44 11.32
C LEU A 17 -2.54 -7.90 11.41
N GLY A 18 -2.66 -8.59 10.27
CA GLY A 18 -3.06 -10.00 10.19
C GLY A 18 -4.58 -10.23 10.20
N TYR A 19 -5.39 -9.18 9.99
CA TYR A 19 -6.82 -9.36 9.72
C TYR A 19 -7.02 -9.97 8.33
N LYS A 20 -8.06 -10.79 8.18
CA LYS A 20 -8.41 -11.51 6.96
C LYS A 20 -9.85 -11.21 6.55
N ASN A 21 -10.23 -11.62 5.33
CA ASN A 21 -11.60 -11.44 4.79
C ASN A 21 -12.08 -9.99 4.89
N ILE A 22 -11.17 -9.04 4.61
CA ILE A 22 -11.41 -7.62 4.74
C ILE A 22 -12.35 -7.18 3.61
N THR A 23 -13.48 -6.58 3.97
CA THR A 23 -14.51 -6.11 3.04
C THR A 23 -14.92 -4.69 3.43
N LEU A 24 -14.85 -3.76 2.48
CA LEU A 24 -15.44 -2.44 2.62
C LEU A 24 -16.96 -2.55 2.45
N THR A 25 -17.71 -1.90 3.33
CA THR A 25 -19.16 -1.79 3.21
C THR A 25 -19.55 -0.79 2.12
N LYS A 26 -20.84 -0.70 1.78
CA LYS A 26 -21.30 0.31 0.82
C LYS A 26 -21.33 1.67 1.50
N ALA A 27 -20.87 2.70 0.81
CA ALA A 27 -20.77 4.08 1.32
C ALA A 27 -22.12 4.74 1.68
N SER A 28 -23.25 4.11 1.42
CA SER A 28 -24.56 4.57 1.84
C SER A 28 -25.35 3.43 2.49
N GLY A 29 -25.86 3.66 3.70
CA GLY A 29 -26.61 2.67 4.47
C GLY A 29 -25.76 1.62 5.17
N ASP A 30 -24.50 1.92 5.44
CA ASP A 30 -23.50 1.05 6.08
C ASP A 30 -23.74 0.81 7.58
N GLN A 31 -24.80 1.38 8.14
CA GLN A 31 -25.18 1.24 9.56
C GLN A 31 -24.01 1.46 10.52
N GLY A 32 -23.10 2.38 10.17
CA GLY A 32 -21.99 2.79 11.02
C GLY A 32 -20.81 1.82 11.08
N ILE A 33 -20.62 0.99 10.06
CA ILE A 33 -19.42 0.15 9.89
C ILE A 33 -18.91 0.30 8.45
N ASP A 34 -17.67 0.74 8.32
CA ASP A 34 -17.01 0.96 7.02
C ASP A 34 -16.24 -0.26 6.54
N ILE A 35 -15.69 -1.06 7.48
CA ILE A 35 -14.90 -2.24 7.16
C ILE A 35 -15.34 -3.41 8.02
N ILE A 36 -15.49 -4.59 7.43
CA ILE A 36 -15.69 -5.85 8.12
C ILE A 36 -14.45 -6.72 7.88
N ALA A 37 -13.93 -7.35 8.94
CA ALA A 37 -12.78 -8.25 8.83
C ALA A 37 -12.84 -9.36 9.89
N THR A 38 -12.00 -10.38 9.74
CA THR A 38 -11.88 -11.47 10.72
C THR A 38 -10.45 -11.54 11.27
N LYS A 39 -10.31 -11.86 12.56
CA LYS A 39 -9.01 -12.17 13.18
C LYS A 39 -9.19 -13.31 14.17
N GLY A 40 -8.49 -14.42 13.93
CA GLY A 40 -8.81 -15.68 14.61
C GLY A 40 -10.21 -16.15 14.26
N SER A 41 -11.01 -16.47 15.27
CA SER A 41 -12.41 -16.85 15.13
C SER A 41 -13.40 -15.69 15.22
N LEU A 42 -12.91 -14.46 15.50
CA LEU A 42 -13.75 -13.29 15.76
C LEU A 42 -13.97 -12.47 14.49
N LYS A 43 -15.20 -11.94 14.35
CA LYS A 43 -15.62 -11.02 13.30
C LYS A 43 -15.65 -9.60 13.85
N TYR A 44 -14.89 -8.71 13.23
CA TYR A 44 -14.75 -7.32 13.63
C TYR A 44 -15.45 -6.39 12.64
N GLY A 45 -16.04 -5.31 13.15
CA GLY A 45 -16.46 -4.17 12.36
C GLY A 45 -15.68 -2.93 12.75
N PHE A 46 -15.28 -2.15 11.76
CA PHE A 46 -14.51 -0.92 11.96
C PHE A 46 -15.28 0.27 11.39
N GLN A 47 -15.43 1.31 12.21
CA GLN A 47 -15.87 2.63 11.80
C GLN A 47 -14.65 3.52 11.67
N CYS A 48 -14.45 4.14 10.51
CA CYS A 48 -13.31 4.98 10.20
C CYS A 48 -13.69 6.46 10.22
N LYS A 49 -13.01 7.27 11.02
CA LYS A 49 -13.25 8.71 11.13
C LYS A 49 -11.98 9.50 10.82
N TYR A 50 -11.93 10.10 9.64
CA TYR A 50 -10.86 11.01 9.25
C TYR A 50 -11.28 12.46 9.54
N TYR A 51 -10.81 12.99 10.65
CA TYR A 51 -11.19 14.33 11.13
C TYR A 51 -9.97 15.18 11.46
N SER A 52 -10.13 16.50 11.36
CA SER A 52 -9.16 17.48 11.86
C SER A 52 -9.36 17.82 13.34
N GLY A 53 -10.41 17.31 13.96
CA GLY A 53 -10.77 17.56 15.35
C GLY A 53 -11.11 16.27 16.09
N THR A 54 -11.52 16.42 17.35
CA THR A 54 -11.83 15.31 18.25
C THR A 54 -13.07 14.55 17.83
N VAL A 55 -13.04 13.23 17.85
CA VAL A 55 -14.15 12.33 17.54
C VAL A 55 -15.06 12.17 18.77
N GLY A 56 -16.36 12.38 18.59
CA GLY A 56 -17.39 12.36 19.63
C GLY A 56 -18.09 11.02 19.78
N ASN A 57 -19.14 11.04 20.63
CA ASN A 57 -19.97 9.88 20.96
C ASN A 57 -20.68 9.25 19.75
N ASP A 58 -21.00 10.06 18.75
CA ASP A 58 -21.71 9.63 17.53
C ASP A 58 -20.98 8.49 16.81
N ALA A 59 -19.66 8.53 16.75
CA ALA A 59 -18.85 7.47 16.14
C ALA A 59 -18.96 6.15 16.92
N VAL A 60 -18.94 6.23 18.25
CA VAL A 60 -19.09 5.06 19.12
C VAL A 60 -20.50 4.46 18.99
N GLN A 61 -21.54 5.31 18.99
CA GLN A 61 -22.92 4.87 18.81
C GLN A 61 -23.15 4.21 17.46
N GLN A 62 -22.57 4.77 16.38
CA GLN A 62 -22.61 4.19 15.04
C GLN A 62 -21.95 2.81 15.02
N ALA A 63 -20.73 2.69 15.55
CA ALA A 63 -20.02 1.41 15.60
C ALA A 63 -20.77 0.37 16.43
N PHE A 64 -21.32 0.75 17.58
CA PHE A 64 -22.11 -0.12 18.44
C PHE A 64 -23.38 -0.63 17.74
N SER A 65 -24.12 0.24 17.04
CA SER A 65 -25.32 -0.17 16.30
C SER A 65 -25.01 -1.17 15.20
N GLY A 66 -23.85 -1.08 14.59
CA GLY A 66 -23.40 -2.00 13.56
C GLY A 66 -23.14 -3.43 14.05
N ILE A 67 -22.88 -3.63 15.36
CA ILE A 67 -22.62 -4.96 15.92
C ILE A 67 -23.82 -5.89 15.65
N ALA A 68 -25.01 -5.46 15.99
CA ALA A 68 -26.22 -6.26 15.81
C ALA A 68 -26.54 -6.47 14.32
N TYR A 69 -26.44 -5.42 13.52
CA TYR A 69 -26.81 -5.46 12.11
C TYR A 69 -25.91 -6.42 11.30
N TYR A 70 -24.59 -6.36 11.50
CA TYR A 70 -23.62 -7.19 10.77
C TYR A 70 -23.26 -8.49 11.49
N LYS A 71 -23.85 -8.76 12.66
CA LYS A 71 -23.56 -9.92 13.52
C LYS A 71 -22.04 -10.00 13.79
N LEU A 72 -21.50 -8.94 14.39
CA LEU A 72 -20.09 -8.80 14.74
C LEU A 72 -19.86 -9.25 16.17
N ASP A 73 -18.67 -9.77 16.44
CA ASP A 73 -18.20 -10.05 17.79
C ASP A 73 -17.62 -8.82 18.49
N LYS A 74 -17.02 -7.92 17.70
CA LYS A 74 -16.38 -6.69 18.21
C LYS A 74 -16.56 -5.54 17.22
N ALA A 75 -16.70 -4.31 17.77
CA ALA A 75 -16.63 -3.08 16.99
C ALA A 75 -15.44 -2.24 17.42
N VAL A 76 -14.87 -1.53 16.46
CA VAL A 76 -13.69 -0.67 16.64
C VAL A 76 -13.97 0.65 15.95
N VAL A 77 -13.70 1.78 16.61
CA VAL A 77 -13.63 3.09 15.94
C VAL A 77 -12.16 3.43 15.71
N ILE A 78 -11.80 3.72 14.46
CA ILE A 78 -10.43 4.12 14.06
C ILE A 78 -10.47 5.60 13.67
N THR A 79 -9.54 6.39 14.19
CA THR A 79 -9.36 7.78 13.80
C THR A 79 -7.90 8.19 13.72
N ASN A 80 -7.61 9.21 12.90
CA ASN A 80 -6.31 9.89 12.83
C ASN A 80 -6.11 10.91 13.95
N ASN A 81 -7.14 11.15 14.78
CA ASN A 81 -7.13 12.20 15.80
C ASN A 81 -7.51 11.62 17.17
N ASP A 82 -7.81 12.49 18.14
CA ASP A 82 -8.23 12.13 19.49
C ASP A 82 -9.72 11.79 19.61
N PHE A 83 -10.07 11.02 20.63
CA PHE A 83 -11.44 10.84 21.09
C PHE A 83 -11.74 11.78 22.27
N SER A 84 -12.97 12.31 22.31
CA SER A 84 -13.47 13.08 23.45
C SER A 84 -13.55 12.19 24.71
N SER A 85 -13.47 12.82 25.88
CA SER A 85 -13.64 12.11 27.16
C SER A 85 -14.96 11.38 27.26
N SER A 86 -16.03 11.97 26.70
CA SER A 86 -17.36 11.34 26.65
C SER A 86 -17.40 10.14 25.72
N ALA A 87 -16.70 10.19 24.56
CA ALA A 87 -16.59 9.04 23.64
C ALA A 87 -15.84 7.89 24.28
N ARG A 88 -14.73 8.16 24.97
CA ARG A 88 -13.97 7.14 25.71
C ARG A 88 -14.80 6.46 26.78
N LYS A 89 -15.53 7.25 27.60
CA LYS A 89 -16.43 6.71 28.62
C LYS A 89 -17.54 5.85 28.00
N LEU A 90 -18.19 6.33 26.94
CA LEU A 90 -19.24 5.56 26.26
C LEU A 90 -18.69 4.25 25.69
N ALA A 91 -17.51 4.28 25.06
CA ALA A 91 -16.89 3.10 24.47
C ALA A 91 -16.60 1.99 25.50
N GLU A 92 -16.15 2.37 26.71
CA GLU A 92 -15.99 1.44 27.84
C GLU A 92 -17.31 0.80 28.27
N GLU A 93 -18.39 1.58 28.35
CA GLU A 93 -19.72 1.10 28.76
C GLU A 93 -20.36 0.13 27.76
N VAL A 94 -20.06 0.30 26.45
CA VAL A 94 -20.68 -0.50 25.38
C VAL A 94 -19.71 -1.51 24.72
N ASP A 95 -18.50 -1.70 25.27
CA ASP A 95 -17.45 -2.61 24.79
C ASP A 95 -17.05 -2.35 23.31
N VAL A 96 -16.92 -1.06 22.94
CA VAL A 96 -16.40 -0.62 21.63
C VAL A 96 -14.92 -0.24 21.78
N LEU A 97 -14.05 -0.79 20.95
CA LEU A 97 -12.62 -0.49 20.97
C LEU A 97 -12.34 0.85 20.27
N LEU A 98 -11.41 1.63 20.81
CA LEU A 98 -11.00 2.91 20.21
C LEU A 98 -9.52 2.84 19.81
N TRP A 99 -9.25 3.18 18.55
CA TRP A 99 -7.91 3.31 18.00
C TRP A 99 -7.72 4.74 17.52
N ASP A 100 -7.01 5.54 18.29
CA ASP A 100 -6.65 6.92 17.97
C ASP A 100 -5.28 7.01 17.30
N HIS A 101 -4.99 8.17 16.70
CA HIS A 101 -3.73 8.50 16.03
C HIS A 101 -3.28 7.43 15.01
N VAL A 102 -4.25 6.77 14.36
CA VAL A 102 -3.95 5.81 13.29
C VAL A 102 -3.80 6.58 11.98
N GLU A 103 -2.58 6.66 11.50
CA GLU A 103 -2.23 7.25 10.20
C GLU A 103 -1.76 6.14 9.24
N PRO A 104 -2.68 5.43 8.59
CA PRO A 104 -2.28 4.41 7.62
C PRO A 104 -1.57 5.08 6.46
N MET A 105 -0.49 4.49 5.98
CA MET A 105 0.23 5.02 4.82
C MET A 105 -0.70 5.14 3.61
N GLU A 106 -0.78 6.34 3.03
CA GLU A 106 -1.39 6.51 1.71
C GLU A 106 -0.60 5.67 0.70
N GLU A 107 -1.34 5.00 -0.18
CA GLU A 107 -0.71 4.41 -1.36
C GLU A 107 -0.20 5.58 -2.22
N ASP A 108 1.09 5.81 -2.20
CA ASP A 108 1.69 6.77 -3.11
C ASP A 108 1.45 6.25 -4.54
N SER A 109 0.51 6.88 -5.24
CA SER A 109 0.20 6.54 -6.63
C SER A 109 1.44 6.61 -7.53
N ARG A 110 2.46 7.37 -7.11
CA ARG A 110 3.77 7.44 -7.75
C ARG A 110 4.52 6.10 -7.64
N TYR A 111 4.34 5.38 -6.50
CA TYR A 111 4.97 4.06 -6.33
C TYR A 111 4.44 3.04 -7.34
N THR A 112 3.13 3.02 -7.58
CA THR A 112 2.51 2.16 -8.60
C THR A 112 2.97 2.53 -10.01
N LEU A 113 3.08 3.84 -10.30
CA LEU A 113 3.62 4.34 -11.56
C LEU A 113 5.09 3.93 -11.75
N TYR A 114 5.92 4.06 -10.70
CA TYR A 114 7.33 3.65 -10.75
C TYR A 114 7.49 2.13 -10.95
N GLN A 115 6.64 1.31 -10.33
CA GLN A 115 6.62 -0.13 -10.57
C GLN A 115 6.25 -0.46 -12.03
N ALA A 116 5.22 0.16 -12.58
CA ALA A 116 4.84 -0.04 -13.97
C ALA A 116 5.95 0.38 -14.94
N MET A 117 6.59 1.52 -14.71
CA MET A 117 7.74 1.98 -15.51
C MET A 117 8.95 1.05 -15.38
N ALA A 118 9.22 0.52 -14.19
CA ALA A 118 10.32 -0.43 -13.98
C ALA A 118 10.08 -1.75 -14.76
N ILE A 119 8.85 -2.25 -14.82
CA ILE A 119 8.48 -3.43 -15.60
C ILE A 119 8.67 -3.18 -17.11
N LEU A 120 8.25 -2.00 -17.61
CA LEU A 120 8.42 -1.63 -19.01
C LEU A 120 9.89 -1.49 -19.39
N LEU A 121 10.71 -0.88 -18.54
CA LEU A 121 12.15 -0.74 -18.75
C LEU A 121 12.88 -2.10 -18.70
N PHE A 122 12.46 -2.99 -17.82
CA PHE A 122 12.97 -4.36 -17.75
C PHE A 122 12.64 -5.14 -19.02
N GLY A 123 11.39 -5.08 -19.49
CA GLY A 123 10.97 -5.68 -20.77
C GLY A 123 11.76 -5.13 -21.95
N TRP A 124 11.97 -3.82 -22.00
CA TRP A 124 12.77 -3.19 -23.06
C TRP A 124 14.24 -3.61 -23.01
N SER A 125 14.83 -3.75 -21.82
CA SER A 125 16.21 -4.24 -21.66
C SER A 125 16.38 -5.68 -22.15
N ILE A 126 15.38 -6.53 -21.96
CA ILE A 126 15.38 -7.91 -22.49
C ILE A 126 15.36 -7.89 -24.03
N ILE A 127 14.54 -7.03 -24.63
CA ILE A 127 14.49 -6.88 -26.11
C ILE A 127 15.84 -6.43 -26.66
N GLN A 128 16.50 -5.48 -25.99
CA GLN A 128 17.83 -5.02 -26.38
C GLN A 128 18.88 -6.14 -26.28
N LEU A 129 18.87 -6.91 -25.19
CA LEU A 129 19.74 -8.09 -25.04
C LEU A 129 19.50 -9.14 -26.14
N TYR A 130 18.23 -9.36 -26.50
CA TYR A 130 17.90 -10.28 -27.60
C TYR A 130 18.44 -9.79 -28.94
N GLN A 131 18.31 -8.51 -29.26
CA GLN A 131 18.84 -7.91 -30.49
C GLN A 131 20.36 -8.03 -30.55
N ILE A 132 21.09 -7.78 -29.46
CA ILE A 132 22.53 -7.93 -29.37
C ILE A 132 22.95 -9.37 -29.65
N PHE A 133 22.23 -10.35 -29.12
CA PHE A 133 22.55 -11.77 -29.27
C PHE A 133 22.35 -12.29 -30.71
N TYR A 134 21.44 -11.65 -31.47
CA TYR A 134 21.11 -12.02 -32.84
C TYR A 134 21.60 -11.03 -33.89
N SER A 135 22.28 -9.95 -33.51
CA SER A 135 22.86 -8.96 -34.43
C SER A 135 24.19 -9.48 -35.02
N THR A 136 24.33 -9.35 -36.33
CA THR A 136 25.56 -9.72 -37.03
C THR A 136 26.62 -8.59 -37.10
N GLU A 137 26.32 -7.42 -36.49
CA GLU A 137 27.19 -6.22 -36.53
C GLU A 137 27.46 -5.69 -35.09
N PRO A 138 28.57 -6.12 -34.43
CA PRO A 138 28.79 -5.88 -33.00
C PRO A 138 29.19 -4.45 -32.60
N THR A 139 29.56 -3.59 -33.52
CA THR A 139 30.25 -2.32 -33.19
C THR A 139 29.34 -1.12 -32.87
N LYS A 140 28.07 -1.14 -33.21
CA LYS A 140 27.08 -0.05 -32.91
C LYS A 140 26.33 -0.25 -31.61
N ASP A 141 26.28 -1.47 -31.11
CA ASP A 141 25.37 -1.86 -30.01
C ASP A 141 25.89 -1.45 -28.63
N TYR A 142 27.21 -1.32 -28.44
CA TYR A 142 27.81 -0.92 -27.16
C TYR A 142 27.40 0.50 -26.71
N GLN A 143 27.22 1.43 -27.67
CA GLN A 143 26.76 2.79 -27.33
C GLN A 143 25.29 2.79 -26.86
N LEU A 144 24.44 1.99 -27.49
CA LEU A 144 23.02 1.83 -27.09
C LEU A 144 22.91 1.20 -25.69
N ILE A 145 23.76 0.22 -25.36
CA ILE A 145 23.80 -0.40 -24.02
C ILE A 145 24.22 0.62 -22.97
N SER A 146 25.26 1.44 -23.24
CA SER A 146 25.73 2.44 -22.29
C SER A 146 24.67 3.52 -22.01
N TYR A 147 23.95 3.99 -23.04
CA TYR A 147 22.84 4.94 -22.87
C TYR A 147 21.66 4.33 -22.11
N SER A 148 21.34 3.06 -22.34
CA SER A 148 20.29 2.34 -21.61
C SER A 148 20.63 2.20 -20.13
N LEU A 149 21.87 1.87 -19.80
CA LEU A 149 22.36 1.76 -18.42
C LEU A 149 22.38 3.11 -17.69
N LEU A 150 22.77 4.20 -18.36
CA LEU A 150 22.72 5.55 -17.81
C LEU A 150 21.30 6.00 -17.54
N PHE A 151 20.36 5.73 -18.45
CA PHE A 151 18.94 6.06 -18.27
C PHE A 151 18.32 5.26 -17.11
N ILE A 152 18.59 3.98 -17.00
CA ILE A 152 18.15 3.11 -15.90
C ILE A 152 18.76 3.60 -14.57
N SER A 153 20.03 3.98 -14.54
CA SER A 153 20.70 4.50 -13.34
C SER A 153 20.07 5.80 -12.85
N SER A 154 19.76 6.76 -13.75
CA SER A 154 19.09 8.01 -13.37
C SER A 154 17.67 7.77 -12.85
N PHE A 155 16.96 6.81 -13.41
CA PHE A 155 15.62 6.44 -12.99
C PHE A 155 15.61 5.76 -11.60
N LEU A 156 16.63 4.94 -11.29
CA LEU A 156 16.79 4.29 -9.99
C LEU A 156 16.95 5.27 -8.82
N GLN A 157 17.44 6.49 -9.07
CA GLN A 157 17.52 7.53 -8.03
C GLN A 157 16.14 8.03 -7.58
N ALA A 158 15.11 7.86 -8.41
CA ALA A 158 13.73 8.24 -8.09
C ALA A 158 12.96 7.18 -7.29
N ILE A 159 13.52 5.97 -7.10
CA ILE A 159 12.85 4.85 -6.41
C ILE A 159 13.13 4.88 -4.89
N PRO A 160 12.15 4.54 -4.02
CA PRO A 160 12.35 4.46 -2.57
C PRO A 160 13.48 3.52 -2.16
N HIS A 161 14.18 3.86 -1.06
CA HIS A 161 15.44 3.24 -0.62
C HIS A 161 15.41 1.71 -0.53
N HIS A 162 14.30 1.11 -0.09
CA HIS A 162 14.16 -0.34 0.05
C HIS A 162 14.06 -1.12 -1.27
N ALA A 163 13.62 -0.46 -2.36
CA ALA A 163 13.57 -1.07 -3.69
C ALA A 163 14.89 -0.90 -4.48
N ARG A 164 15.76 0.03 -4.07
CA ARG A 164 17.04 0.31 -4.75
C ARG A 164 18.02 -0.85 -4.71
N ILE A 165 18.02 -1.63 -3.64
CA ILE A 165 19.00 -2.73 -3.45
C ILE A 165 18.82 -3.83 -4.51
N ALA A 166 17.57 -4.28 -4.73
CA ALA A 166 17.28 -5.32 -5.72
C ALA A 166 17.61 -4.89 -7.15
N THR A 167 17.31 -3.63 -7.48
CA THR A 167 17.59 -3.07 -8.81
C THR A 167 19.07 -2.80 -9.03
N SER A 168 19.81 -2.39 -8.00
CA SER A 168 21.27 -2.22 -8.07
C SER A 168 21.99 -3.55 -8.29
N ILE A 169 21.55 -4.62 -7.65
CA ILE A 169 22.09 -5.97 -7.85
C ILE A 169 21.85 -6.44 -9.29
N ALA A 170 20.65 -6.23 -9.84
CA ALA A 170 20.35 -6.60 -11.23
C ALA A 170 21.20 -5.85 -12.24
N LEU A 171 21.50 -4.56 -12.01
CA LEU A 171 22.37 -3.76 -12.88
C LEU A 171 23.84 -4.20 -12.81
N ILE A 172 24.33 -4.54 -11.62
CA ILE A 172 25.70 -5.06 -11.45
C ILE A 172 25.86 -6.39 -12.21
N LEU A 173 24.89 -7.30 -12.07
CA LEU A 173 24.91 -8.59 -12.78
C LEU A 173 24.85 -8.40 -14.30
N ALA A 174 24.03 -7.48 -14.80
CA ALA A 174 23.97 -7.15 -16.23
C ALA A 174 25.30 -6.55 -16.75
N SER A 175 25.95 -5.69 -15.95
CA SER A 175 27.24 -5.10 -16.30
C SER A 175 28.38 -6.13 -16.32
N ILE A 176 28.42 -7.06 -15.38
CA ILE A 176 29.37 -8.17 -15.34
C ILE A 176 29.17 -9.08 -16.55
N HIS A 177 27.94 -9.38 -16.91
CA HIS A 177 27.61 -10.20 -18.06
C HIS A 177 28.05 -9.55 -19.37
N ALA A 178 27.80 -8.25 -19.56
CA ALA A 178 28.26 -7.49 -20.72
C ALA A 178 29.78 -7.44 -20.81
N TYR A 179 30.50 -7.27 -19.68
CA TYR A 179 31.96 -7.30 -19.65
C TYR A 179 32.54 -8.66 -20.04
N MET A 180 31.99 -9.76 -19.54
CA MET A 180 32.43 -11.11 -19.88
C MET A 180 32.32 -11.42 -21.37
N TYR A 181 31.35 -10.84 -22.08
CA TYR A 181 31.20 -10.98 -23.53
C TYR A 181 32.11 -10.08 -24.33
N SER A 182 32.57 -8.95 -23.78
CA SER A 182 33.50 -8.04 -24.50
C SER A 182 34.96 -8.51 -24.51
N VAL A 183 35.29 -9.53 -23.72
CA VAL A 183 36.65 -10.07 -23.53
C VAL A 183 36.89 -11.37 -24.34
N GLN A 184 35.83 -11.90 -24.96
CA GLN A 184 35.92 -13.01 -25.95
C GLN A 184 35.97 -12.49 -27.39
#